data_0d22c41a49a20cbc0b7597cac5b0e486
#
_entry.id   0d22c41a49a20cbc0b7597cac5b0e486
#
_cell.length_a   1.000
_cell.length_b   1.000
_cell.length_c   1.000
_cell.angle_alpha   90.00
_cell.angle_beta   90.00
_cell.angle_gamma   90.00
#
_symmetry.space_group_name_H-M   'P 1'
#
loop_
_entity.id
_entity.type
_entity.pdbx_description
1 polymer ?
#
loop_
_entity_poly.entity_id
_entity_poly.type
_entity_poly.pdbx_seq_one_letter_code
_entity_poly.pdbx_strand_id
1 'polypeptide(L)'
;TIIKNRKDDPFRNNMRAETWNGDPLQKFLDEKVGDANYDVGHVFHHTKQPNGNAGCIGCICEKGEKGRAFSAGDLSNSVEKDVFDIDFFCHELGHQMGANHVHNLNNENTGAQVEPGSGSTIMGYAGISGANNVQRRSDPYFNHVSVEQMMKHITAATCPVKAPIANSVPVIGELNDYTIPRSTAYHLVGTATDPDGDILYYMWEQHNSPQPGRITVTSDNFADNLTEGPMARSLRPSRSNERYIPRLSQILEGKLSERNPGPTSTWETVSSVKRTLKWAFVVMDKSLGRRDDRETDVSTGNTVYAGVKINVTNNAGPFEVTSQARKTYWFVGKTCTITWNVADTDKQEVNTQRVNILFALDGQTFTHTLAANIPNNGSYTFTATADLTTSNGRFMIRPVDNIYLAVNLGKIIVKTDGDIDGDGIVDSLDNCIETPNPDQADLDGDGIGDVCDEDIDGDGVNNATDNCARIPNTNQKDTDK
;
A
#
# COMPACT_ATOMS: atom_id res chain seq x y z
N THR A 1 -3.45 20.44 34.54
CA THR A 1 -3.42 19.00 34.91
C THR A 1 -3.78 18.83 36.36
N ILE A 2 -4.76 17.98 36.66
CA ILE A 2 -5.14 17.63 38.04
C ILE A 2 -4.61 16.24 38.33
N ILE A 3 -3.67 16.15 39.29
CA ILE A 3 -3.08 14.87 39.71
C ILE A 3 -3.75 14.44 41.01
N LYS A 4 -4.30 13.21 41.03
CA LYS A 4 -4.85 12.56 42.22
C LYS A 4 -3.98 11.39 42.65
N ASN A 5 -3.67 11.29 43.92
CA ASN A 5 -3.02 10.09 44.43
C ASN A 5 -4.03 8.93 44.54
N ARG A 6 -3.50 7.69 44.63
CA ARG A 6 -4.32 6.46 44.62
C ARG A 6 -5.38 6.43 45.75
N LYS A 7 -5.21 7.17 46.84
CA LYS A 7 -6.10 7.14 47.98
C LYS A 7 -7.33 8.04 47.77
N ASP A 8 -7.18 9.10 46.97
CA ASP A 8 -8.18 10.14 46.72
C ASP A 8 -8.74 10.11 45.30
N ASP A 9 -8.41 9.08 44.52
CA ASP A 9 -8.88 8.93 43.15
C ASP A 9 -10.35 8.48 43.12
N PRO A 10 -11.29 9.34 42.68
CA PRO A 10 -12.71 9.03 42.65
C PRO A 10 -13.08 8.03 41.55
N PHE A 11 -12.17 7.72 40.60
CA PHE A 11 -12.44 6.89 39.41
C PHE A 11 -11.91 5.47 39.54
N ARG A 12 -11.22 5.16 40.63
CA ARG A 12 -10.42 3.95 40.88
C ARG A 12 -11.06 2.60 40.57
N ASN A 13 -12.38 2.48 40.54
CA ASN A 13 -13.09 1.22 40.45
C ASN A 13 -13.98 1.06 39.18
N ASN A 14 -14.10 2.04 38.33
CA ASN A 14 -15.12 2.08 37.27
C ASN A 14 -14.59 2.28 35.83
N MET A 15 -13.28 2.10 35.60
CA MET A 15 -12.71 2.33 34.26
C MET A 15 -12.62 1.05 33.44
N ARG A 16 -13.77 0.63 32.93
CA ARG A 16 -13.90 -0.41 31.89
C ARG A 16 -14.65 0.17 30.72
N ALA A 17 -14.15 -0.04 29.51
CA ALA A 17 -14.74 0.53 28.29
C ALA A 17 -16.25 0.21 28.19
N GLU A 18 -16.63 -1.02 28.54
CA GLU A 18 -18.01 -1.51 28.40
C GLU A 18 -18.98 -0.89 29.42
N THR A 19 -18.50 -0.41 30.55
CA THR A 19 -19.34 0.14 31.64
C THR A 19 -19.09 1.61 31.94
N TRP A 20 -18.16 2.23 31.21
CA TRP A 20 -17.82 3.64 31.38
C TRP A 20 -18.93 4.53 30.82
N ASN A 21 -19.47 5.42 31.65
CA ASN A 21 -20.45 6.43 31.24
C ASN A 21 -19.91 7.87 31.23
N GLY A 22 -18.70 8.10 31.76
CA GLY A 22 -18.03 9.39 31.75
C GLY A 22 -18.62 10.47 32.68
N ASP A 23 -19.85 10.36 33.15
CA ASP A 23 -20.53 11.39 33.95
C ASP A 23 -19.78 11.79 35.23
N PRO A 24 -19.16 10.87 36.00
CA PRO A 24 -18.40 11.24 37.18
C PRO A 24 -17.20 12.14 36.87
N LEU A 25 -16.50 11.89 35.74
CA LEU A 25 -15.37 12.71 35.33
C LEU A 25 -15.84 14.07 34.85
N GLN A 26 -16.87 14.11 33.99
CA GLN A 26 -17.47 15.35 33.52
C GLN A 26 -17.87 16.24 34.71
N LYS A 27 -18.63 15.70 35.64
CA LYS A 27 -19.08 16.44 36.84
C LYS A 27 -17.88 16.93 37.67
N PHE A 28 -16.87 16.08 37.87
CA PHE A 28 -15.65 16.46 38.59
C PHE A 28 -14.92 17.62 37.92
N LEU A 29 -14.80 17.63 36.59
CA LEU A 29 -14.14 18.69 35.85
C LEU A 29 -14.97 20.01 35.91
N ASP A 30 -16.28 19.93 35.78
CA ASP A 30 -17.16 21.08 35.88
C ASP A 30 -17.10 21.74 37.27
N GLU A 31 -17.04 20.90 38.32
CA GLU A 31 -16.95 21.41 39.72
C GLU A 31 -15.55 21.95 40.10
N LYS A 32 -14.47 21.35 39.58
CA LYS A 32 -13.10 21.67 40.00
C LYS A 32 -12.35 22.61 39.07
N VAL A 33 -12.66 22.55 37.76
CA VAL A 33 -12.02 23.38 36.72
C VAL A 33 -12.98 24.49 36.29
N GLY A 34 -14.26 24.19 36.21
CA GLY A 34 -15.29 25.04 35.64
C GLY A 34 -15.47 24.81 34.14
N ASP A 35 -16.71 24.64 33.69
CA ASP A 35 -17.03 24.31 32.30
C ASP A 35 -16.40 25.26 31.27
N ALA A 36 -16.30 26.55 31.58
CA ALA A 36 -15.72 27.57 30.68
C ALA A 36 -14.18 27.52 30.58
N ASN A 37 -13.49 26.71 31.38
CA ASN A 37 -12.04 26.73 31.52
C ASN A 37 -11.32 25.53 30.90
N TYR A 38 -12.04 24.68 30.15
CA TYR A 38 -11.46 23.58 29.42
C TYR A 38 -12.26 23.26 28.15
N ASP A 39 -11.59 22.78 27.11
CA ASP A 39 -12.17 22.44 25.81
C ASP A 39 -12.42 20.95 25.69
N VAL A 40 -11.58 20.12 26.31
CA VAL A 40 -11.66 18.65 26.34
C VAL A 40 -11.12 18.14 27.67
N GLY A 41 -11.75 17.11 28.24
CA GLY A 41 -11.31 16.43 29.45
C GLY A 41 -11.07 14.97 29.22
N HIS A 42 -9.94 14.46 29.74
CA HIS A 42 -9.50 13.07 29.56
C HIS A 42 -8.79 12.60 30.81
N VAL A 43 -9.08 11.39 31.26
CA VAL A 43 -8.38 10.80 32.42
C VAL A 43 -7.47 9.66 32.00
N PHE A 44 -6.27 9.61 32.54
CA PHE A 44 -5.32 8.52 32.37
C PHE A 44 -5.40 7.58 33.59
N HIS A 45 -5.43 6.29 33.32
CA HIS A 45 -5.54 5.30 34.35
C HIS A 45 -4.70 4.05 34.07
N HIS A 46 -4.53 3.22 35.12
CA HIS A 46 -3.90 1.91 35.03
C HIS A 46 -4.93 0.81 35.29
N THR A 47 -5.02 -0.15 34.39
CA THR A 47 -5.88 -1.34 34.54
C THR A 47 -5.07 -2.61 34.29
N LYS A 48 -5.71 -3.78 34.49
CA LYS A 48 -5.09 -5.07 34.13
C LYS A 48 -5.12 -5.35 32.62
N GLN A 49 -5.96 -4.66 31.89
CA GLN A 49 -6.11 -4.78 30.43
C GLN A 49 -6.18 -3.36 29.86
N PRO A 50 -5.30 -3.00 28.89
CA PRO A 50 -5.35 -1.72 28.23
C PRO A 50 -6.69 -1.52 27.56
N ASN A 51 -7.28 -0.34 27.70
CA ASN A 51 -8.53 0.03 27.04
C ASN A 51 -8.73 1.56 27.08
N GLY A 52 -9.71 2.04 26.32
CA GLY A 52 -10.10 3.43 26.30
C GLY A 52 -11.57 3.59 25.95
N ASN A 53 -12.11 4.79 26.18
CA ASN A 53 -13.41 5.20 25.72
C ASN A 53 -13.49 6.72 25.68
N ALA A 54 -13.79 7.27 24.53
CA ALA A 54 -13.89 8.72 24.31
C ALA A 54 -15.13 9.35 24.96
N GLY A 55 -16.11 8.53 25.37
CA GLY A 55 -17.40 8.99 25.89
C GLY A 55 -18.34 9.51 24.81
N CYS A 56 -17.79 10.05 23.73
CA CYS A 56 -18.53 10.64 22.62
C CYS A 56 -17.63 10.86 21.40
N ILE A 57 -18.22 11.07 20.23
CA ILE A 57 -17.49 11.44 19.02
C ILE A 57 -17.80 12.91 18.68
N GLY A 58 -16.75 13.75 18.56
CA GLY A 58 -16.86 15.16 18.24
C GLY A 58 -17.40 16.04 19.38
N CYS A 59 -17.13 15.69 20.61
CA CYS A 59 -17.64 16.40 21.78
C CYS A 59 -16.69 17.48 22.35
N ILE A 60 -15.62 17.81 21.64
CA ILE A 60 -14.82 18.99 22.00
C ILE A 60 -15.73 20.20 22.15
N CYS A 61 -15.58 20.94 23.24
CA CYS A 61 -16.41 22.11 23.61
C CYS A 61 -17.86 21.81 23.98
N GLU A 62 -18.39 20.61 23.80
CA GLU A 62 -19.79 20.30 24.07
C GLU A 62 -20.04 20.21 25.58
N LYS A 63 -20.87 21.12 26.06
CA LYS A 63 -21.21 21.24 27.49
C LYS A 63 -21.85 19.94 28.01
N GLY A 64 -21.28 19.38 29.09
CA GLY A 64 -21.74 18.14 29.69
C GLY A 64 -21.23 16.85 29.02
N GLU A 65 -20.48 16.97 27.92
CA GLU A 65 -19.97 15.84 27.15
C GLU A 65 -18.42 15.83 27.01
N LYS A 66 -17.80 16.99 26.96
CA LYS A 66 -16.38 17.20 26.64
C LYS A 66 -15.38 16.62 27.65
N GLY A 67 -15.84 16.24 28.84
CA GLY A 67 -15.01 15.70 29.93
C GLY A 67 -15.21 14.22 30.21
N ARG A 68 -15.69 13.40 29.26
CA ARG A 68 -16.14 12.02 29.52
C ARG A 68 -15.15 10.92 29.16
N ALA A 69 -13.98 11.23 28.61
CA ALA A 69 -13.05 10.27 28.07
C ALA A 69 -12.04 9.74 29.09
N PHE A 70 -11.59 8.50 28.84
CA PHE A 70 -10.43 7.94 29.51
C PHE A 70 -9.57 7.08 28.58
N SER A 71 -8.30 6.94 28.92
CA SER A 71 -7.38 5.91 28.39
C SER A 71 -6.66 5.22 29.52
N ALA A 72 -6.56 3.89 29.43
CA ALA A 72 -5.94 3.07 30.47
C ALA A 72 -4.87 2.15 29.87
N GLY A 73 -3.66 2.21 30.41
CA GLY A 73 -2.57 1.27 30.16
C GLY A 73 -2.58 0.09 31.16
N ASP A 74 -1.89 -0.99 30.83
CA ASP A 74 -1.63 -2.10 31.75
C ASP A 74 -0.32 -1.90 32.52
N LEU A 75 -0.08 -2.73 33.53
CA LEU A 75 1.14 -2.67 34.35
C LEU A 75 2.42 -3.02 33.59
N SER A 76 2.32 -3.68 32.43
CA SER A 76 3.44 -4.05 31.55
C SER A 76 3.72 -2.97 30.49
N ASN A 77 2.69 -2.20 30.14
CA ASN A 77 2.76 -1.05 29.24
C ASN A 77 2.55 0.23 30.06
N SER A 78 3.65 0.84 30.51
CA SER A 78 3.53 2.08 31.27
C SER A 78 2.84 3.15 30.42
N VAL A 79 2.11 4.06 31.06
CA VAL A 79 1.51 5.26 30.43
C VAL A 79 2.53 6.23 29.80
N GLU A 80 3.78 5.83 29.73
CA GLU A 80 4.92 6.58 29.19
C GLU A 80 5.51 5.94 27.93
N LYS A 81 4.78 5.02 27.26
CA LYS A 81 5.27 4.33 26.06
C LYS A 81 4.39 4.61 24.85
N ASP A 82 5.01 4.61 23.67
CA ASP A 82 4.37 4.82 22.37
C ASP A 82 3.05 4.06 22.18
N VAL A 83 2.95 2.84 22.75
CA VAL A 83 1.71 2.03 22.69
C VAL A 83 0.55 2.71 23.40
N PHE A 84 0.78 3.26 24.61
CA PHE A 84 -0.27 3.98 25.31
C PHE A 84 -0.63 5.27 24.58
N ASP A 85 0.39 6.04 24.18
CA ASP A 85 0.18 7.33 23.56
C ASP A 85 -0.53 7.21 22.19
N ILE A 86 -0.12 6.23 21.36
CA ILE A 86 -0.61 6.11 19.98
C ILE A 86 -1.88 5.26 19.91
N ASP A 87 -1.83 4.00 20.44
CA ASP A 87 -2.94 3.04 20.25
C ASP A 87 -4.14 3.31 21.17
N PHE A 88 -3.98 4.10 22.26
CA PHE A 88 -5.05 4.39 23.21
C PHE A 88 -5.32 5.89 23.32
N PHE A 89 -4.38 6.69 23.81
CA PHE A 89 -4.67 8.11 24.08
C PHE A 89 -4.99 8.89 22.81
N CYS A 90 -4.15 8.83 21.79
CA CYS A 90 -4.40 9.54 20.53
C CYS A 90 -5.67 9.02 19.84
N HIS A 91 -5.96 7.73 19.95
CA HIS A 91 -7.18 7.13 19.43
C HIS A 91 -8.44 7.73 20.08
N GLU A 92 -8.54 7.68 21.40
CA GLU A 92 -9.68 8.22 22.13
C GLU A 92 -9.80 9.76 21.98
N LEU A 93 -8.66 10.45 21.97
CA LEU A 93 -8.66 11.88 21.70
C LEU A 93 -9.13 12.19 20.27
N GLY A 94 -8.76 11.36 19.31
CA GLY A 94 -9.27 11.43 17.93
C GLY A 94 -10.79 11.37 17.88
N HIS A 95 -11.42 10.46 18.64
CA HIS A 95 -12.86 10.40 18.77
C HIS A 95 -13.44 11.69 19.40
N GLN A 96 -12.87 12.17 20.49
CA GLN A 96 -13.32 13.41 21.11
C GLN A 96 -13.25 14.61 20.15
N MET A 97 -12.25 14.61 19.23
CA MET A 97 -12.12 15.62 18.18
C MET A 97 -13.03 15.38 16.97
N GLY A 98 -13.70 14.24 16.85
CA GLY A 98 -14.68 13.95 15.82
C GLY A 98 -14.35 12.85 14.83
N ALA A 99 -13.21 12.17 14.97
CA ALA A 99 -12.84 11.07 14.10
C ALA A 99 -13.64 9.80 14.41
N ASN A 100 -14.10 9.10 13.39
CA ASN A 100 -14.65 7.75 13.47
C ASN A 100 -13.57 6.72 13.17
N HIS A 101 -13.84 5.44 13.47
CA HIS A 101 -12.95 4.36 13.11
C HIS A 101 -12.76 4.25 11.59
N VAL A 102 -11.53 3.92 11.18
CA VAL A 102 -11.16 3.71 9.77
C VAL A 102 -11.09 2.25 9.37
N HIS A 103 -11.08 1.32 10.33
CA HIS A 103 -11.02 -0.12 10.10
C HIS A 103 -12.27 -0.70 9.45
N ASN A 104 -12.16 -1.90 8.86
CA ASN A 104 -13.27 -2.60 8.20
C ASN A 104 -13.69 -3.90 8.92
N LEU A 105 -13.54 -3.98 10.24
CA LEU A 105 -13.94 -5.17 11.03
C LEU A 105 -15.46 -5.33 11.12
N ASN A 106 -16.16 -4.21 11.17
CA ASN A 106 -17.61 -4.11 11.16
C ASN A 106 -18.01 -2.85 10.39
N ASN A 107 -19.19 -2.82 9.80
CA ASN A 107 -19.69 -1.63 9.11
C ASN A 107 -20.40 -0.71 10.09
N GLU A 108 -19.77 0.38 10.47
CA GLU A 108 -20.31 1.41 11.39
C GLU A 108 -21.15 2.45 10.67
N ASN A 109 -21.26 2.37 9.34
CA ASN A 109 -22.04 3.27 8.49
C ASN A 109 -21.61 4.76 8.57
N THR A 110 -20.36 5.02 8.93
CA THR A 110 -19.83 6.39 9.12
C THR A 110 -19.22 6.97 7.85
N GLY A 111 -18.96 6.12 6.85
CA GLY A 111 -18.20 6.48 5.63
C GLY A 111 -16.70 6.62 5.85
N ALA A 112 -16.21 6.40 7.07
CA ALA A 112 -14.79 6.51 7.43
C ALA A 112 -14.01 5.19 7.32
N GLN A 113 -14.69 4.04 7.08
CA GLN A 113 -14.07 2.72 6.99
C GLN A 113 -13.27 2.55 5.68
N VAL A 114 -12.14 3.22 5.56
CA VAL A 114 -11.32 3.29 4.34
C VAL A 114 -10.05 2.42 4.39
N GLU A 115 -9.79 1.76 5.50
CA GLU A 115 -8.66 0.86 5.68
C GLU A 115 -9.13 -0.60 5.79
N PRO A 116 -8.50 -1.57 5.10
CA PRO A 116 -8.90 -2.97 5.17
C PRO A 116 -8.54 -3.58 6.54
N GLY A 117 -9.25 -4.62 6.94
CA GLY A 117 -9.01 -5.35 8.18
C GLY A 117 -9.04 -4.43 9.40
N SER A 118 -8.03 -4.54 10.25
CA SER A 118 -7.85 -3.70 11.44
C SER A 118 -7.53 -2.24 11.13
N GLY A 119 -7.20 -1.91 9.88
CA GLY A 119 -6.50 -0.65 9.60
C GLY A 119 -5.07 -0.65 10.16
N SER A 120 -4.36 0.43 9.89
CA SER A 120 -2.96 0.62 10.31
C SER A 120 -2.69 2.00 10.90
N THR A 121 -3.61 2.95 10.81
CA THR A 121 -3.50 4.29 11.35
C THR A 121 -4.14 4.41 12.74
N ILE A 122 -4.01 5.56 13.41
CA ILE A 122 -4.41 5.75 14.81
C ILE A 122 -5.87 5.35 15.05
N MET A 123 -6.81 5.69 14.15
CA MET A 123 -8.23 5.35 14.30
C MET A 123 -8.56 3.90 13.86
N GLY A 124 -7.55 3.07 13.62
CA GLY A 124 -7.67 1.64 13.41
C GLY A 124 -7.55 0.83 14.71
N TYR A 125 -7.61 -0.51 14.57
CA TYR A 125 -7.48 -1.48 15.66
C TYR A 125 -6.30 -2.45 15.44
N ALA A 126 -5.17 -1.89 14.98
CA ALA A 126 -3.97 -2.68 14.72
C ALA A 126 -3.45 -3.37 15.99
N GLY A 127 -3.22 -4.67 15.89
CA GLY A 127 -2.68 -5.50 16.99
C GLY A 127 -3.72 -6.16 17.91
N ILE A 128 -5.00 -5.77 17.83
CA ILE A 128 -6.06 -6.30 18.69
C ILE A 128 -7.17 -7.04 17.93
N SER A 129 -7.01 -7.26 16.62
CA SER A 129 -8.04 -7.76 15.70
C SER A 129 -7.81 -9.21 15.22
N GLY A 130 -6.95 -9.98 15.89
CA GLY A 130 -6.68 -11.38 15.55
C GLY A 130 -6.19 -11.57 14.11
N ALA A 131 -6.84 -12.44 13.34
CA ALA A 131 -6.51 -12.72 11.93
C ALA A 131 -6.65 -11.48 11.02
N ASN A 132 -7.49 -10.54 11.39
CA ASN A 132 -7.72 -9.30 10.64
C ASN A 132 -6.65 -8.22 10.86
N ASN A 133 -5.62 -8.47 11.69
CA ASN A 133 -4.57 -7.50 11.91
C ASN A 133 -3.78 -7.26 10.62
N VAL A 134 -3.76 -6.00 10.19
CA VAL A 134 -2.90 -5.52 9.10
C VAL A 134 -1.45 -5.40 9.58
N GLN A 135 -1.28 -5.06 10.85
CA GLN A 135 0.04 -4.97 11.52
C GLN A 135 -0.14 -5.04 13.04
N ARG A 136 0.99 -5.10 13.77
CA ARG A 136 1.00 -5.31 15.23
C ARG A 136 0.68 -4.07 16.06
N ARG A 137 0.83 -2.86 15.54
CA ARG A 137 0.64 -1.57 16.22
C ARG A 137 0.20 -0.54 15.20
N SER A 138 -0.52 0.49 15.63
CA SER A 138 -0.86 1.61 14.78
C SER A 138 0.39 2.41 14.39
N ASP A 139 0.38 2.92 13.18
CA ASP A 139 1.34 3.92 12.73
C ASP A 139 0.98 5.28 13.36
N PRO A 140 1.96 6.09 13.81
CA PRO A 140 1.72 7.29 14.60
C PRO A 140 1.24 8.48 13.75
N TYR A 141 0.17 8.28 12.98
CA TYR A 141 -0.49 9.33 12.22
C TYR A 141 -1.98 9.02 12.01
N PHE A 142 -2.77 10.05 11.77
CA PHE A 142 -4.18 9.94 11.42
C PHE A 142 -4.35 9.81 9.90
N ASN A 143 -5.21 8.89 9.45
CA ASN A 143 -5.65 8.85 8.06
C ASN A 143 -6.30 10.19 7.66
N HIS A 144 -6.18 10.59 6.39
CA HIS A 144 -6.74 11.87 5.92
C HIS A 144 -8.24 12.04 6.22
N VAL A 145 -9.02 10.94 6.18
CA VAL A 145 -10.45 10.96 6.54
C VAL A 145 -10.65 11.36 8.01
N SER A 146 -9.81 10.84 8.90
CA SER A 146 -9.84 11.20 10.32
C SER A 146 -9.48 12.68 10.52
N VAL A 147 -8.43 13.16 9.82
CA VAL A 147 -8.04 14.58 9.85
C VAL A 147 -9.19 15.48 9.36
N GLU A 148 -9.84 15.11 8.25
CA GLU A 148 -10.99 15.84 7.71
C GLU A 148 -12.14 15.93 8.71
N GLN A 149 -12.51 14.80 9.34
CA GLN A 149 -13.56 14.75 10.35
C GLN A 149 -13.21 15.60 11.58
N MET A 150 -11.99 15.47 12.11
CA MET A 150 -11.53 16.27 13.25
C MET A 150 -11.54 17.77 12.91
N MET A 151 -10.99 18.17 11.77
CA MET A 151 -10.95 19.57 11.35
C MET A 151 -12.35 20.16 11.17
N LYS A 152 -13.32 19.38 10.69
CA LYS A 152 -14.72 19.81 10.61
C LYS A 152 -15.29 20.18 11.99
N HIS A 153 -15.09 19.34 13.01
CA HIS A 153 -15.54 19.59 14.37
C HIS A 153 -14.78 20.75 15.03
N ILE A 154 -13.45 20.74 14.97
CA ILE A 154 -12.60 21.79 15.57
C ILE A 154 -12.88 23.16 14.94
N THR A 155 -13.10 23.23 13.63
CA THR A 155 -13.40 24.49 12.96
C THR A 155 -14.76 25.04 13.36
N ALA A 156 -15.75 24.18 13.56
CA ALA A 156 -17.09 24.54 14.02
C ALA A 156 -17.14 24.91 15.51
N ALA A 157 -16.20 24.45 16.32
CA ALA A 157 -16.14 24.68 17.75
C ALA A 157 -15.93 26.17 18.06
N THR A 158 -16.65 26.68 19.09
CA THR A 158 -16.64 28.08 19.49
C THR A 158 -15.87 28.36 20.77
N CYS A 159 -15.51 27.36 21.54
CA CYS A 159 -14.79 27.49 22.80
C CYS A 159 -13.25 27.66 22.64
N PRO A 160 -12.57 27.13 21.60
CA PRO A 160 -11.12 27.21 21.54
C PRO A 160 -10.61 28.62 21.28
N VAL A 161 -9.54 29.00 21.94
CA VAL A 161 -8.77 30.19 21.59
C VAL A 161 -7.94 29.86 20.34
N LYS A 162 -8.26 30.49 19.22
CA LYS A 162 -7.56 30.28 17.94
C LYS A 162 -6.41 31.28 17.80
N ALA A 163 -5.21 30.80 17.58
CA ALA A 163 -4.04 31.62 17.23
C ALA A 163 -3.68 31.39 15.74
N PRO A 164 -3.27 32.44 15.02
CA PRO A 164 -2.78 32.27 13.64
C PRO A 164 -1.49 31.44 13.65
N ILE A 165 -1.38 30.53 12.70
CA ILE A 165 -0.15 29.78 12.43
C ILE A 165 0.59 30.51 11.32
N ALA A 166 1.88 30.80 11.51
CA ALA A 166 2.70 31.50 10.53
C ALA A 166 3.12 30.60 9.34
N ASN A 167 3.00 29.27 9.49
CA ASN A 167 3.33 28.29 8.47
C ASN A 167 2.31 28.29 7.34
N SER A 168 2.78 28.42 6.09
CA SER A 168 1.94 28.39 4.90
C SER A 168 1.52 26.97 4.56
N VAL A 169 0.37 26.81 3.96
CA VAL A 169 -0.16 25.50 3.56
C VAL A 169 0.52 25.02 2.28
N PRO A 170 0.97 23.76 2.18
CA PRO A 170 1.49 23.18 0.95
C PRO A 170 0.50 23.27 -0.21
N VAL A 171 1.01 23.42 -1.43
CA VAL A 171 0.23 23.51 -2.66
C VAL A 171 0.41 22.23 -3.46
N ILE A 172 -0.65 21.44 -3.62
CA ILE A 172 -0.67 20.23 -4.45
C ILE A 172 -0.79 20.63 -5.92
N GLY A 173 0.04 20.00 -6.78
CA GLY A 173 -0.01 20.15 -8.23
C GLY A 173 -1.26 19.49 -8.84
N GLU A 174 -1.41 19.64 -10.14
CA GLU A 174 -2.55 19.05 -10.87
C GLU A 174 -2.52 17.51 -10.78
N LEU A 175 -3.69 16.94 -10.49
CA LEU A 175 -3.93 15.50 -10.46
C LEU A 175 -5.07 15.17 -11.42
N ASN A 176 -4.94 14.06 -12.16
CA ASN A 176 -5.92 13.65 -13.15
C ASN A 176 -6.62 12.34 -12.72
N ASP A 177 -7.88 12.19 -13.14
CA ASP A 177 -8.61 10.93 -13.09
C ASP A 177 -8.15 10.02 -14.25
N TYR A 178 -8.12 8.70 -14.02
CA TYR A 178 -7.65 7.73 -15.01
C TYR A 178 -8.66 6.60 -15.22
N THR A 179 -8.63 6.00 -16.41
CA THR A 179 -9.23 4.69 -16.64
C THR A 179 -8.12 3.69 -16.93
N ILE A 180 -8.09 2.60 -16.17
CA ILE A 180 -7.05 1.56 -16.24
C ILE A 180 -7.66 0.19 -16.55
N PRO A 181 -6.89 -0.73 -17.16
CA PRO A 181 -7.32 -2.10 -17.37
C PRO A 181 -7.43 -2.87 -16.05
N ARG A 182 -8.35 -3.83 -15.97
CA ARG A 182 -8.46 -4.74 -14.83
C ARG A 182 -7.21 -5.60 -14.65
N SER A 183 -7.01 -6.12 -13.44
CA SER A 183 -5.92 -7.06 -13.09
C SER A 183 -4.52 -6.57 -13.46
N THR A 184 -4.31 -5.27 -13.46
CA THR A 184 -3.07 -4.63 -13.91
C THR A 184 -2.53 -3.71 -12.82
N ALA A 185 -1.23 -3.77 -12.57
CA ALA A 185 -0.55 -2.87 -11.63
C ALA A 185 -0.56 -1.41 -12.12
N TYR A 186 -0.47 -0.46 -11.19
CA TYR A 186 -0.43 0.95 -11.53
C TYR A 186 0.46 1.75 -10.56
N HIS A 187 0.88 2.92 -10.99
CA HIS A 187 1.82 3.79 -10.29
C HIS A 187 1.24 5.19 -10.11
N LEU A 188 0.97 5.55 -8.88
CA LEU A 188 0.49 6.87 -8.48
C LEU A 188 1.66 7.80 -8.28
N VAL A 189 1.61 9.00 -8.85
CA VAL A 189 2.61 10.06 -8.68
C VAL A 189 1.88 11.37 -8.47
N GLY A 190 2.25 12.11 -7.42
CA GLY A 190 1.74 13.45 -7.16
C GLY A 190 2.90 14.45 -7.10
N THR A 191 2.58 15.73 -7.19
CA THR A 191 3.55 16.80 -6.99
C THR A 191 3.00 17.81 -6.00
N ALA A 192 3.87 18.42 -5.21
CA ALA A 192 3.52 19.54 -4.35
C ALA A 192 4.72 20.45 -4.14
N THR A 193 4.42 21.69 -3.76
CA THR A 193 5.40 22.70 -3.35
C THR A 193 4.98 23.32 -2.04
N ASP A 194 5.93 23.83 -1.29
CA ASP A 194 5.68 24.56 -0.07
C ASP A 194 6.11 26.03 -0.24
N PRO A 195 5.23 27.02 0.09
CA PRO A 195 5.58 28.43 -0.07
C PRO A 195 6.70 28.92 0.85
N ASP A 196 6.87 28.28 2.01
CA ASP A 196 7.93 28.61 2.98
C ASP A 196 9.20 27.79 2.74
N GLY A 197 9.16 26.81 1.82
CA GLY A 197 10.25 25.90 1.50
C GLY A 197 10.42 24.77 2.53
N ASP A 198 9.39 24.48 3.30
CA ASP A 198 9.40 23.41 4.28
C ASP A 198 9.53 22.02 3.63
N ILE A 199 10.04 21.09 4.42
CA ILE A 199 10.19 19.70 4.01
C ILE A 199 8.82 19.05 3.89
N LEU A 200 8.51 18.50 2.71
CA LEU A 200 7.25 17.80 2.47
C LEU A 200 7.37 16.29 2.67
N TYR A 201 6.32 15.72 3.25
CA TYR A 201 6.07 14.29 3.36
C TYR A 201 4.77 13.95 2.64
N TYR A 202 4.73 12.76 2.04
CA TYR A 202 3.67 12.37 1.13
C TYR A 202 3.09 11.02 1.52
N MET A 203 1.79 10.87 1.23
CA MET A 203 1.07 9.61 1.29
C MET A 203 0.08 9.52 0.14
N TRP A 204 -0.17 8.29 -0.32
CA TRP A 204 -1.32 7.96 -1.14
C TRP A 204 -2.23 7.05 -0.31
N GLU A 205 -3.40 7.52 0.05
CA GLU A 205 -4.38 6.79 0.88
C GLU A 205 -5.63 6.48 0.08
N GLN A 206 -6.12 5.25 0.21
CA GLN A 206 -7.36 4.87 -0.45
C GLN A 206 -8.56 5.46 0.31
N HIS A 207 -9.56 5.97 -0.44
CA HIS A 207 -10.76 6.62 0.09
C HIS A 207 -12.03 5.85 -0.34
N ASN A 208 -11.98 4.53 -0.33
CA ASN A 208 -13.13 3.69 -0.61
C ASN A 208 -13.68 3.11 0.69
N SER A 209 -14.83 3.59 1.15
CA SER A 209 -15.59 2.98 2.23
C SER A 209 -16.70 2.09 1.65
N PRO A 210 -17.02 0.93 2.25
CA PRO A 210 -18.21 0.18 1.89
C PRO A 210 -19.48 1.00 2.08
N GLN A 211 -20.50 0.75 1.26
CA GLN A 211 -21.80 1.38 1.43
C GLN A 211 -22.48 0.92 2.72
N PRO A 212 -23.37 1.73 3.33
CA PRO A 212 -24.14 1.33 4.51
C PRO A 212 -24.85 -0.01 4.33
N GLY A 213 -24.73 -0.91 5.31
CA GLY A 213 -25.34 -2.24 5.27
C GLY A 213 -24.67 -3.25 4.32
N ARG A 214 -23.53 -2.89 3.70
CA ARG A 214 -22.75 -3.75 2.82
C ARG A 214 -21.62 -4.47 3.56
N ILE A 215 -20.86 -5.27 2.79
CA ILE A 215 -19.78 -6.10 3.32
C ILE A 215 -18.65 -5.28 3.95
N THR A 216 -18.09 -5.80 5.02
CA THR A 216 -16.80 -5.38 5.57
C THR A 216 -15.65 -5.96 4.77
N VAL A 217 -14.47 -5.36 4.82
CA VAL A 217 -13.26 -5.85 4.14
C VAL A 217 -12.29 -6.40 5.17
N THR A 218 -12.46 -7.69 5.47
CA THR A 218 -11.67 -8.44 6.46
C THR A 218 -10.73 -9.44 5.77
N SER A 219 -9.88 -10.13 6.54
CA SER A 219 -9.00 -11.18 5.99
C SER A 219 -9.77 -12.25 5.22
N ASP A 220 -10.98 -12.61 5.65
CA ASP A 220 -11.75 -13.72 5.06
C ASP A 220 -12.32 -13.41 3.66
N ASN A 221 -12.47 -12.12 3.33
CA ASN A 221 -13.07 -11.68 2.06
C ASN A 221 -12.21 -10.70 1.26
N PHE A 222 -11.03 -10.31 1.76
CA PHE A 222 -10.11 -9.48 1.01
C PHE A 222 -9.66 -10.23 -0.26
N ALA A 223 -9.94 -9.65 -1.42
CA ALA A 223 -9.62 -10.25 -2.72
C ALA A 223 -9.66 -9.20 -3.85
N ASP A 224 -9.13 -9.57 -4.99
CA ASP A 224 -9.10 -8.75 -6.22
C ASP A 224 -10.47 -8.48 -6.84
N ASN A 225 -11.49 -9.26 -6.49
CA ASN A 225 -12.86 -9.16 -7.02
C ASN A 225 -13.82 -8.34 -6.14
N LEU A 226 -13.32 -7.61 -5.15
CA LEU A 226 -14.12 -6.69 -4.36
C LEU A 226 -14.72 -5.59 -5.22
N THR A 227 -16.02 -5.37 -5.12
CA THR A 227 -16.75 -4.32 -5.84
C THR A 227 -16.78 -2.99 -5.11
N GLU A 228 -16.54 -3.01 -3.79
CA GLU A 228 -16.53 -1.83 -2.91
C GLU A 228 -15.54 -2.02 -1.75
N GLY A 229 -15.34 -0.96 -0.95
CA GLY A 229 -14.39 -0.96 0.14
C GLY A 229 -12.91 -0.84 -0.29
N PRO A 230 -11.99 -0.81 0.67
CA PRO A 230 -10.57 -0.63 0.39
C PRO A 230 -9.90 -1.90 -0.15
N MET A 231 -8.91 -1.74 -1.03
CA MET A 231 -8.07 -2.79 -1.61
C MET A 231 -6.58 -2.58 -1.31
N ALA A 232 -6.24 -1.54 -0.56
CA ALA A 232 -4.87 -1.26 -0.15
C ALA A 232 -4.86 -0.60 1.23
N ARG A 233 -3.91 -1.05 2.06
CA ARG A 233 -3.66 -0.47 3.38
C ARG A 233 -3.05 0.94 3.28
N SER A 234 -3.18 1.73 4.33
CA SER A 234 -2.40 2.96 4.48
C SER A 234 -0.92 2.65 4.77
N LEU A 235 -0.03 3.53 4.31
CA LEU A 235 1.41 3.48 4.52
C LEU A 235 1.87 4.76 5.21
N ARG A 236 2.93 4.65 6.03
CA ARG A 236 3.51 5.81 6.71
C ARG A 236 3.90 6.93 5.75
N PRO A 237 3.77 8.20 6.18
CA PRO A 237 4.32 9.32 5.44
C PRO A 237 5.79 9.11 5.09
N SER A 238 6.17 9.48 3.88
CA SER A 238 7.55 9.36 3.41
C SER A 238 7.95 10.55 2.54
N ARG A 239 9.24 10.64 2.17
CA ARG A 239 9.75 11.65 1.23
C ARG A 239 9.42 11.32 -0.23
N SER A 240 8.92 10.11 -0.50
CA SER A 240 8.50 9.70 -1.84
C SER A 240 7.07 10.17 -2.10
N ASN A 241 6.87 10.88 -3.18
CA ASN A 241 5.58 11.36 -3.66
C ASN A 241 4.87 10.35 -4.57
N GLU A 242 5.38 9.12 -4.64
CA GLU A 242 4.88 8.06 -5.52
C GLU A 242 4.52 6.79 -4.75
N ARG A 243 3.60 6.00 -5.31
CA ARG A 243 3.18 4.70 -4.77
C ARG A 243 2.81 3.73 -5.89
N TYR A 244 3.42 2.55 -5.90
CA TYR A 244 3.01 1.42 -6.72
C TYR A 244 1.89 0.62 -6.06
N ILE A 245 0.93 0.14 -6.84
CA ILE A 245 -0.15 -0.73 -6.38
C ILE A 245 -0.20 -2.01 -7.24
N PRO A 246 0.00 -3.18 -6.62
CA PRO A 246 0.57 -3.34 -5.27
C PRO A 246 2.01 -2.81 -5.23
N ARG A 247 2.67 -2.84 -4.07
CA ARG A 247 4.07 -2.36 -3.94
C ARG A 247 4.99 -3.01 -4.98
N LEU A 248 6.01 -2.27 -5.43
CA LEU A 248 6.89 -2.69 -6.53
C LEU A 248 7.49 -4.09 -6.33
N SER A 249 7.87 -4.47 -5.10
CA SER A 249 8.40 -5.82 -4.82
C SER A 249 7.43 -6.94 -5.18
N GLN A 250 6.12 -6.75 -4.96
CA GLN A 250 5.09 -7.72 -5.36
C GLN A 250 4.91 -7.76 -6.89
N ILE A 251 4.95 -6.60 -7.54
CA ILE A 251 4.88 -6.49 -9.01
C ILE A 251 6.04 -7.27 -9.65
N LEU A 252 7.26 -7.10 -9.13
CA LEU A 252 8.47 -7.80 -9.61
C LEU A 252 8.43 -9.32 -9.40
N GLU A 253 7.59 -9.79 -8.48
CA GLU A 253 7.34 -11.23 -8.22
C GLU A 253 6.10 -11.75 -8.96
N GLY A 254 5.40 -10.91 -9.75
CA GLY A 254 4.16 -11.28 -10.42
C GLY A 254 2.95 -11.44 -9.49
N LYS A 255 3.07 -11.01 -8.23
CA LYS A 255 2.03 -11.12 -7.20
C LYS A 255 1.12 -9.88 -7.20
N LEU A 256 0.25 -9.76 -8.19
CA LEU A 256 -0.64 -8.61 -8.33
C LEU A 256 -1.91 -8.72 -7.49
N SER A 257 -2.32 -9.95 -7.14
CA SER A 257 -3.51 -10.23 -6.35
C SER A 257 -3.13 -10.85 -5.01
N GLU A 258 -3.77 -10.39 -3.95
CA GLU A 258 -3.68 -11.00 -2.62
C GLU A 258 -5.09 -11.40 -2.17
N ARG A 259 -5.21 -12.59 -1.57
CA ARG A 259 -6.46 -13.11 -1.03
C ARG A 259 -6.25 -13.63 0.38
N ASN A 260 -7.23 -13.41 1.25
CA ASN A 260 -7.21 -13.85 2.63
C ASN A 260 -5.89 -13.49 3.37
N PRO A 261 -5.50 -12.19 3.36
CA PRO A 261 -4.23 -11.77 3.96
C PRO A 261 -4.22 -12.00 5.47
N GLY A 262 -3.05 -12.30 5.99
CA GLY A 262 -2.78 -12.38 7.42
C GLY A 262 -1.95 -11.20 7.94
N PRO A 263 -1.53 -11.24 9.22
CA PRO A 263 -0.81 -10.14 9.87
C PRO A 263 0.57 -9.78 9.26
N THR A 264 1.12 -10.64 8.41
CA THR A 264 2.41 -10.43 7.73
C THR A 264 2.24 -10.13 6.23
N SER A 265 1.00 -10.15 5.75
CA SER A 265 0.66 -9.89 4.35
C SER A 265 0.76 -8.43 3.98
N THR A 266 0.70 -8.14 2.68
CA THR A 266 0.83 -6.77 2.18
C THR A 266 -0.45 -5.96 2.34
N TRP A 267 -1.61 -6.63 2.31
CA TRP A 267 -2.94 -6.01 2.27
C TRP A 267 -3.08 -5.03 1.10
N GLU A 268 -2.54 -5.43 -0.05
CA GLU A 268 -2.61 -4.69 -1.30
C GLU A 268 -2.96 -5.64 -2.45
N THR A 269 -3.92 -5.26 -3.28
CA THR A 269 -4.34 -6.04 -4.46
C THR A 269 -4.85 -5.12 -5.56
N VAL A 270 -4.66 -5.51 -6.82
CA VAL A 270 -5.32 -4.84 -7.97
C VAL A 270 -6.76 -5.33 -8.11
N SER A 271 -7.60 -4.56 -8.79
CA SER A 271 -8.98 -4.99 -9.05
C SER A 271 -9.08 -5.83 -10.33
N SER A 272 -9.73 -6.98 -10.22
CA SER A 272 -10.11 -7.83 -11.37
C SER A 272 -11.50 -7.52 -11.93
N VAL A 273 -12.24 -6.60 -11.30
CA VAL A 273 -13.61 -6.23 -11.66
C VAL A 273 -13.74 -4.73 -11.90
N LYS A 274 -14.74 -4.35 -12.69
CA LYS A 274 -15.09 -2.94 -12.93
C LYS A 274 -15.48 -2.26 -11.61
N ARG A 275 -14.78 -1.19 -11.27
CA ARG A 275 -15.07 -0.33 -10.12
C ARG A 275 -14.32 0.99 -10.20
N THR A 276 -14.71 1.96 -9.36
CA THR A 276 -13.94 3.19 -9.15
C THR A 276 -13.15 3.09 -7.86
N LEU A 277 -11.83 3.20 -7.96
CA LEU A 277 -10.92 3.37 -6.83
C LEU A 277 -10.75 4.88 -6.60
N LYS A 278 -10.96 5.31 -5.38
CA LYS A 278 -10.73 6.70 -4.97
C LYS A 278 -9.45 6.76 -4.16
N TRP A 279 -8.55 7.66 -4.51
CA TRP A 279 -7.29 7.88 -3.83
C TRP A 279 -7.18 9.33 -3.39
N ALA A 280 -6.57 9.55 -2.24
CA ALA A 280 -6.17 10.84 -1.77
C ALA A 280 -4.64 10.94 -1.80
N PHE A 281 -4.11 11.93 -2.50
CA PHE A 281 -2.73 12.36 -2.37
C PHE A 281 -2.65 13.33 -1.20
N VAL A 282 -2.01 12.89 -0.13
CA VAL A 282 -1.89 13.64 1.12
C VAL A 282 -0.48 14.20 1.22
N VAL A 283 -0.39 15.48 1.51
CA VAL A 283 0.88 16.20 1.67
C VAL A 283 0.90 16.84 3.05
N MET A 284 2.00 16.64 3.75
CA MET A 284 2.27 17.21 5.07
C MET A 284 3.56 18.01 5.00
N ASP A 285 3.55 19.23 5.48
CA ASP A 285 4.76 19.96 5.81
C ASP A 285 5.17 19.63 7.25
N LYS A 286 6.41 19.72 7.62
CA LYS A 286 6.96 19.37 8.94
C LYS A 286 6.54 17.99 9.48
N SER A 287 7.50 17.13 9.61
CA SER A 287 7.36 15.75 10.08
C SER A 287 6.83 15.70 11.52
N LEU A 288 5.75 14.96 11.73
CA LEU A 288 5.33 14.54 13.05
C LEU A 288 6.35 13.55 13.63
N GLY A 289 7.29 14.06 14.45
CA GLY A 289 7.97 13.28 15.46
C GLY A 289 8.73 12.05 15.03
N ARG A 290 9.72 12.16 14.14
CA ARG A 290 10.85 11.25 14.19
C ARG A 290 11.77 11.68 15.32
N ARG A 291 12.12 10.78 16.25
CA ARG A 291 13.08 11.02 17.34
C ARG A 291 14.44 11.52 16.87
N ASP A 292 14.73 11.40 15.57
CA ASP A 292 16.00 11.78 14.94
C ASP A 292 15.95 13.19 14.33
N ASP A 293 14.77 13.71 14.06
CA ASP A 293 14.58 15.08 13.57
C ASP A 293 14.39 15.97 14.81
N ARG A 294 15.44 16.59 15.27
CA ARG A 294 15.44 17.55 16.40
C ARG A 294 14.65 18.83 16.09
N GLU A 295 13.60 18.73 15.33
CA GLU A 295 12.70 19.81 15.04
C GLU A 295 11.72 19.95 16.20
N THR A 296 11.94 20.95 17.03
CA THR A 296 11.27 21.15 18.31
C THR A 296 9.88 21.75 18.20
N ASP A 297 9.41 22.09 16.99
CA ASP A 297 8.10 22.70 16.78
C ASP A 297 7.18 21.86 15.88
N VAL A 298 6.63 20.80 16.45
CA VAL A 298 5.59 19.95 15.83
C VAL A 298 4.20 20.59 15.84
N SER A 299 4.05 21.76 16.44
CA SER A 299 2.75 22.40 16.68
C SER A 299 2.21 23.18 15.47
N THR A 300 2.99 23.35 14.39
CA THR A 300 2.68 24.25 13.27
C THR A 300 2.65 23.61 11.90
N GLY A 301 2.64 22.26 11.82
CA GLY A 301 2.53 21.55 10.55
C GLY A 301 1.13 21.60 9.94
N ASN A 302 1.06 21.64 8.62
CA ASN A 302 -0.19 21.56 7.86
C ASN A 302 -0.32 20.22 7.16
N THR A 303 -1.54 19.79 6.93
CA THR A 303 -1.87 18.62 6.12
C THR A 303 -2.91 19.01 5.09
N VAL A 304 -2.62 18.74 3.82
CA VAL A 304 -3.57 18.95 2.71
C VAL A 304 -3.73 17.70 1.90
N TYR A 305 -4.84 17.56 1.20
CA TYR A 305 -5.02 16.43 0.29
C TYR A 305 -5.80 16.82 -0.96
N ALA A 306 -5.62 16.05 -2.03
CA ALA A 306 -6.42 16.15 -3.25
C ALA A 306 -6.82 14.74 -3.72
N GLY A 307 -8.05 14.62 -4.22
CA GLY A 307 -8.64 13.36 -4.63
C GLY A 307 -8.35 13.01 -6.09
N VAL A 308 -8.16 11.70 -6.37
CA VAL A 308 -8.05 11.11 -7.70
C VAL A 308 -9.01 9.93 -7.82
N LYS A 309 -9.69 9.79 -8.97
CA LYS A 309 -10.51 8.63 -9.28
C LYS A 309 -9.82 7.76 -10.34
N ILE A 310 -9.72 6.47 -10.05
CA ILE A 310 -9.21 5.49 -10.98
C ILE A 310 -10.33 4.53 -11.33
N ASN A 311 -10.80 4.58 -12.57
CA ASN A 311 -11.85 3.72 -13.07
C ASN A 311 -11.23 2.44 -13.64
N VAL A 312 -11.45 1.31 -12.99
CA VAL A 312 -11.05 0.01 -13.51
C VAL A 312 -12.12 -0.45 -14.49
N THR A 313 -11.75 -0.76 -15.74
CA THR A 313 -12.68 -1.27 -16.76
C THR A 313 -12.57 -2.78 -16.93
N ASN A 314 -13.70 -3.44 -17.26
CA ASN A 314 -13.69 -4.86 -17.66
C ASN A 314 -13.40 -5.06 -19.17
N ASN A 315 -13.39 -3.97 -19.95
CA ASN A 315 -13.23 -4.01 -21.40
C ASN A 315 -11.77 -4.06 -21.85
N ALA A 316 -10.83 -3.98 -20.91
CA ALA A 316 -9.40 -4.09 -21.16
C ALA A 316 -8.68 -4.82 -20.00
N GLY A 317 -7.59 -5.52 -20.32
CA GLY A 317 -6.71 -6.16 -19.33
C GLY A 317 -6.92 -7.68 -19.18
N PRO A 318 -5.91 -8.34 -18.57
CA PRO A 318 -4.71 -7.74 -17.99
C PRO A 318 -3.69 -7.25 -19.03
N PHE A 319 -3.06 -6.11 -18.78
CA PHE A 319 -1.90 -5.65 -19.52
C PHE A 319 -0.66 -6.25 -18.88
N GLU A 320 0.08 -7.06 -19.63
CA GLU A 320 1.17 -7.86 -19.08
C GLU A 320 2.31 -8.05 -20.10
N VAL A 321 3.53 -8.17 -19.60
CA VAL A 321 4.69 -8.55 -20.40
C VAL A 321 4.62 -10.07 -20.64
N THR A 322 4.79 -10.47 -21.90
CA THR A 322 4.72 -11.89 -22.32
C THR A 322 6.08 -12.49 -22.61
N SER A 323 7.13 -11.67 -22.76
CA SER A 323 8.51 -12.13 -22.96
C SER A 323 9.34 -12.00 -21.67
N GLN A 324 10.53 -12.62 -21.66
CA GLN A 324 11.48 -12.61 -20.53
C GLN A 324 10.81 -12.99 -19.19
N ALA A 325 9.96 -14.01 -19.20
CA ALA A 325 9.32 -14.53 -17.99
C ALA A 325 10.31 -15.32 -17.10
N ARG A 326 11.37 -15.88 -17.70
CA ARG A 326 12.47 -16.58 -17.02
C ARG A 326 13.78 -15.80 -17.15
N LYS A 327 14.86 -16.28 -16.52
CA LYS A 327 16.22 -15.73 -16.70
C LYS A 327 16.56 -15.70 -18.19
N THR A 328 16.99 -14.56 -18.69
CA THR A 328 17.24 -14.32 -20.12
C THR A 328 18.56 -13.59 -20.29
N TYR A 329 19.29 -13.95 -21.32
CA TYR A 329 20.52 -13.29 -21.69
C TYR A 329 20.28 -12.35 -22.89
N TRP A 330 20.78 -11.13 -22.78
CA TRP A 330 20.90 -10.18 -23.89
C TRP A 330 22.39 -9.93 -24.16
N PHE A 331 22.81 -10.10 -25.38
CA PHE A 331 24.22 -9.93 -25.78
C PHE A 331 24.41 -8.60 -26.45
N VAL A 332 25.43 -7.85 -26.01
CA VAL A 332 25.79 -6.55 -26.58
C VAL A 332 26.03 -6.68 -28.09
N GLY A 333 25.37 -5.84 -28.87
CA GLY A 333 25.42 -5.87 -30.34
C GLY A 333 24.41 -6.84 -30.99
N LYS A 334 23.70 -7.66 -30.23
CA LYS A 334 22.66 -8.57 -30.76
C LYS A 334 21.28 -7.94 -30.66
N THR A 335 20.39 -8.43 -31.50
CA THR A 335 18.99 -8.02 -31.54
C THR A 335 18.20 -8.70 -30.42
N CYS A 336 17.43 -7.91 -29.66
CA CYS A 336 16.55 -8.35 -28.60
C CYS A 336 15.11 -7.96 -28.91
N THR A 337 14.14 -8.81 -28.56
CA THR A 337 12.72 -8.54 -28.74
C THR A 337 11.99 -8.60 -27.40
N ILE A 338 11.16 -7.61 -27.15
CA ILE A 338 10.25 -7.51 -25.99
C ILE A 338 8.83 -7.65 -26.51
N THR A 339 8.01 -8.45 -25.86
CA THR A 339 6.59 -8.60 -26.21
C THR A 339 5.69 -8.42 -25.02
N TRP A 340 4.47 -7.91 -25.27
CA TRP A 340 3.43 -7.72 -24.25
C TRP A 340 2.04 -7.93 -24.82
N ASN A 341 1.10 -8.27 -23.96
CA ASN A 341 -0.31 -8.33 -24.30
C ASN A 341 -0.92 -6.91 -24.20
N VAL A 342 -1.34 -6.37 -25.33
CA VAL A 342 -2.02 -5.06 -25.39
C VAL A 342 -3.37 -5.09 -24.68
N ALA A 343 -4.06 -6.24 -24.68
CA ALA A 343 -5.29 -6.52 -23.93
C ALA A 343 -6.37 -5.45 -24.08
N ASP A 344 -6.62 -4.98 -25.31
CA ASP A 344 -7.59 -3.94 -25.67
C ASP A 344 -7.35 -2.56 -24.99
N THR A 345 -6.16 -2.33 -24.42
CA THR A 345 -5.82 -1.02 -23.84
C THR A 345 -5.68 0.10 -24.86
N ASP A 346 -5.50 -0.23 -26.13
CA ASP A 346 -5.50 0.68 -27.27
C ASP A 346 -6.91 1.13 -27.71
N LYS A 347 -7.97 0.47 -27.19
CA LYS A 347 -9.38 0.74 -27.51
C LYS A 347 -9.96 1.85 -26.60
N GLN A 348 -11.19 2.28 -26.94
CA GLN A 348 -11.98 3.24 -26.16
C GLN A 348 -12.05 2.84 -24.67
N GLU A 349 -12.20 3.76 -23.80
CA GLU A 349 -12.13 3.77 -22.35
C GLU A 349 -10.70 3.95 -21.81
N VAL A 350 -9.72 3.09 -22.16
CA VAL A 350 -8.31 3.24 -21.75
C VAL A 350 -7.55 4.09 -22.76
N ASN A 351 -7.72 3.82 -24.06
CA ASN A 351 -7.22 4.59 -25.22
C ASN A 351 -5.70 4.84 -25.21
N THR A 352 -4.91 3.88 -24.73
CA THR A 352 -3.45 3.97 -24.74
C THR A 352 -2.88 3.61 -26.12
N GLN A 353 -2.50 4.61 -26.88
CA GLN A 353 -1.92 4.42 -28.20
C GLN A 353 -0.39 4.24 -28.18
N ARG A 354 0.27 4.73 -27.14
CA ARG A 354 1.73 4.79 -27.05
C ARG A 354 2.23 4.42 -25.67
N VAL A 355 3.39 3.74 -25.65
CA VAL A 355 4.04 3.29 -24.42
C VAL A 355 5.51 3.71 -24.37
N ASN A 356 6.07 3.73 -23.18
CA ASN A 356 7.49 3.80 -22.92
C ASN A 356 7.98 2.45 -22.38
N ILE A 357 9.20 2.06 -22.74
CA ILE A 357 9.89 0.90 -22.16
C ILE A 357 11.08 1.42 -21.36
N LEU A 358 11.05 1.20 -20.07
CA LEU A 358 12.11 1.59 -19.14
C LEU A 358 12.89 0.35 -18.70
N PHE A 359 14.17 0.51 -18.38
CA PHE A 359 15.03 -0.56 -17.91
C PHE A 359 15.69 -0.19 -16.58
N ALA A 360 15.78 -1.18 -15.70
CA ALA A 360 16.45 -1.11 -14.42
C ALA A 360 17.68 -2.03 -14.43
N LEU A 361 18.87 -1.46 -14.28
CA LEU A 361 20.12 -2.23 -14.18
C LEU A 361 20.22 -3.03 -12.88
N ASP A 362 19.60 -2.55 -11.80
CA ASP A 362 19.52 -3.17 -10.49
C ASP A 362 18.27 -4.05 -10.31
N GLY A 363 17.42 -4.12 -11.33
CA GLY A 363 16.15 -4.84 -11.34
C GLY A 363 15.00 -4.13 -10.60
N GLN A 364 15.18 -2.91 -10.09
CA GLN A 364 14.19 -2.16 -9.31
C GLN A 364 14.08 -0.69 -9.69
N THR A 365 15.18 -0.03 -10.08
CA THR A 365 15.22 1.41 -10.37
C THR A 365 15.15 1.65 -11.87
N PHE A 366 13.96 1.91 -12.41
CA PHE A 366 13.68 2.02 -13.84
C PHE A 366 14.05 3.41 -14.40
N THR A 367 15.34 3.67 -14.52
CA THR A 367 15.89 4.99 -14.96
C THR A 367 16.38 5.02 -16.40
N HIS A 368 16.70 3.87 -17.01
CA HIS A 368 17.14 3.82 -18.40
C HIS A 368 15.93 3.71 -19.33
N THR A 369 15.90 4.54 -20.37
CA THR A 369 14.83 4.48 -21.37
C THR A 369 15.29 3.64 -22.56
N LEU A 370 14.74 2.42 -22.71
CA LEU A 370 14.98 1.58 -23.89
C LEU A 370 14.21 2.10 -25.10
N ALA A 371 12.98 2.55 -24.89
CA ALA A 371 12.18 3.14 -25.95
C ALA A 371 11.20 4.15 -25.35
N ALA A 372 11.02 5.28 -26.03
CA ALA A 372 10.09 6.32 -25.64
C ALA A 372 9.04 6.54 -26.72
N ASN A 373 7.78 6.68 -26.30
CA ASN A 373 6.68 7.09 -27.15
C ASN A 373 6.50 6.20 -28.40
N ILE A 374 6.63 4.87 -28.24
CA ILE A 374 6.44 3.88 -29.31
C ILE A 374 4.98 3.43 -29.39
N PRO A 375 4.49 2.86 -30.52
CA PRO A 375 3.16 2.31 -30.63
C PRO A 375 2.90 1.21 -29.60
N ASN A 376 1.69 1.20 -29.03
CA ASN A 376 1.22 0.12 -28.18
C ASN A 376 0.68 -1.05 -29.03
N ASN A 377 1.58 -1.78 -29.69
CA ASN A 377 1.25 -2.82 -30.68
C ASN A 377 1.67 -4.24 -30.24
N GLY A 378 2.15 -4.40 -29.00
CA GLY A 378 2.49 -5.70 -28.44
C GLY A 378 3.94 -6.16 -28.68
N SER A 379 4.79 -5.40 -29.38
CA SER A 379 6.17 -5.80 -29.64
C SER A 379 7.12 -4.63 -29.86
N TYR A 380 8.37 -4.81 -29.43
CA TYR A 380 9.46 -3.90 -29.69
C TYR A 380 10.79 -4.65 -29.86
N THR A 381 11.52 -4.33 -30.91
CA THR A 381 12.83 -4.94 -31.21
C THR A 381 13.92 -3.86 -31.20
N PHE A 382 15.04 -4.14 -30.56
CA PHE A 382 16.19 -3.25 -30.44
C PHE A 382 17.51 -4.03 -30.41
N THR A 383 18.62 -3.31 -30.52
CA THR A 383 19.95 -3.90 -30.34
C THR A 383 20.46 -3.56 -28.93
N ALA A 384 20.86 -4.56 -28.15
CA ALA A 384 21.42 -4.35 -26.82
C ALA A 384 22.74 -3.59 -26.89
N THR A 385 22.88 -2.56 -26.08
CA THR A 385 24.07 -1.69 -26.03
C THR A 385 24.86 -1.92 -24.74
N ALA A 386 26.14 -1.55 -24.72
CA ALA A 386 27.05 -1.84 -23.61
C ALA A 386 26.66 -1.10 -22.31
N ASP A 387 25.95 0.02 -22.38
CA ASP A 387 25.44 0.76 -21.22
C ASP A 387 24.32 0.02 -20.45
N LEU A 388 23.72 -1.01 -21.07
CA LEU A 388 22.74 -1.88 -20.44
C LEU A 388 23.38 -3.04 -19.68
N THR A 389 24.70 -3.17 -19.67
CA THR A 389 25.40 -4.31 -19.03
C THR A 389 25.01 -4.45 -17.56
N THR A 390 24.49 -5.61 -17.21
CA THR A 390 24.02 -5.95 -15.84
C THR A 390 23.87 -7.45 -15.65
N SER A 391 23.89 -7.88 -14.39
CA SER A 391 23.52 -9.24 -13.96
C SER A 391 22.12 -9.35 -13.35
N ASN A 392 21.36 -8.25 -13.30
CA ASN A 392 20.05 -8.21 -12.60
C ASN A 392 19.04 -7.26 -13.27
N GLY A 393 19.05 -7.19 -14.60
CA GLY A 393 18.16 -6.30 -15.35
C GLY A 393 16.69 -6.68 -15.28
N ARG A 394 15.83 -5.68 -15.40
CA ARG A 394 14.38 -5.79 -15.58
C ARG A 394 13.91 -4.65 -16.47
N PHE A 395 12.82 -4.86 -17.22
CA PHE A 395 12.17 -3.76 -17.91
C PHE A 395 10.73 -3.58 -17.48
N MET A 396 10.24 -2.38 -17.65
CA MET A 396 8.86 -1.97 -17.36
C MET A 396 8.27 -1.32 -18.62
N ILE A 397 7.06 -1.71 -18.97
CA ILE A 397 6.26 -1.06 -20.02
C ILE A 397 5.18 -0.25 -19.33
N ARG A 398 5.10 1.04 -19.67
CA ARG A 398 4.09 1.96 -19.13
C ARG A 398 3.54 2.88 -20.22
N PRO A 399 2.24 3.22 -20.18
CA PRO A 399 1.64 4.19 -21.07
C PRO A 399 2.36 5.56 -21.00
N VAL A 400 2.25 6.34 -22.08
CA VAL A 400 2.67 7.74 -22.06
C VAL A 400 1.72 8.60 -21.24
N ASP A 401 0.41 8.37 -21.40
CA ASP A 401 -0.67 9.23 -20.86
C ASP A 401 -1.54 8.52 -19.81
N ASN A 402 -1.03 7.45 -19.18
CA ASN A 402 -1.77 6.71 -18.15
C ASN A 402 -0.81 6.20 -17.07
N ILE A 403 -1.36 5.59 -16.02
CA ILE A 403 -0.62 5.21 -14.80
C ILE A 403 -0.41 3.71 -14.64
N TYR A 404 -1.04 2.85 -15.44
CA TYR A 404 -0.85 1.40 -15.33
C TYR A 404 0.50 0.97 -15.92
N LEU A 405 0.95 -0.23 -15.56
CA LEU A 405 2.24 -0.76 -16.00
C LEU A 405 2.29 -2.28 -15.97
N ALA A 406 3.29 -2.83 -16.67
CA ALA A 406 3.69 -4.22 -16.54
C ALA A 406 5.21 -4.35 -16.54
N VAL A 407 5.74 -5.37 -15.86
CA VAL A 407 7.18 -5.68 -15.80
C VAL A 407 7.41 -7.11 -16.23
N ASN A 408 8.60 -7.41 -16.77
CA ASN A 408 9.01 -8.78 -17.00
C ASN A 408 9.36 -9.48 -15.67
N LEU A 409 9.06 -10.77 -15.55
CA LEU A 409 9.27 -11.51 -14.31
C LEU A 409 10.67 -12.14 -14.23
N GLY A 410 11.26 -12.51 -15.36
CA GLY A 410 12.59 -13.10 -15.43
C GLY A 410 13.69 -12.03 -15.28
N LYS A 411 14.78 -12.42 -14.63
CA LYS A 411 15.99 -11.64 -14.56
C LYS A 411 16.67 -11.56 -15.94
N ILE A 412 17.12 -10.37 -16.34
CA ILE A 412 17.86 -10.16 -17.59
C ILE A 412 19.34 -9.96 -17.27
N ILE A 413 20.18 -10.74 -17.90
CA ILE A 413 21.63 -10.59 -17.84
C ILE A 413 22.08 -10.02 -19.18
N VAL A 414 22.69 -8.83 -19.14
CA VAL A 414 23.23 -8.16 -20.34
C VAL A 414 24.74 -8.24 -20.27
N LYS A 415 25.37 -8.87 -21.26
CA LYS A 415 26.82 -9.09 -21.29
C LYS A 415 27.37 -9.09 -22.75
N THR A 416 28.69 -9.06 -22.88
CA THR A 416 29.35 -9.34 -24.16
C THR A 416 29.17 -10.84 -24.48
N ASP A 417 28.96 -11.16 -25.75
CA ASP A 417 28.90 -12.53 -26.25
C ASP A 417 30.21 -13.29 -25.99
N GLY A 418 30.12 -14.52 -25.56
CA GLY A 418 31.27 -15.35 -25.19
C GLY A 418 30.90 -16.83 -25.26
N ASP A 419 31.63 -17.68 -24.55
CA ASP A 419 31.39 -19.11 -24.34
C ASP A 419 31.67 -19.37 -22.85
N ILE A 420 30.59 -19.38 -22.01
CA ILE A 420 30.72 -19.37 -20.56
C ILE A 420 31.07 -20.72 -19.99
N ASP A 421 30.49 -21.78 -20.54
CA ASP A 421 30.68 -23.15 -20.04
C ASP A 421 31.77 -23.93 -20.77
N GLY A 422 32.28 -23.33 -21.87
CA GLY A 422 33.44 -23.85 -22.61
C GLY A 422 33.12 -25.05 -23.48
N ASP A 423 31.88 -25.22 -23.92
CA ASP A 423 31.47 -26.34 -24.75
C ASP A 423 31.71 -26.14 -26.26
N GLY A 424 32.18 -24.96 -26.65
CA GLY A 424 32.49 -24.58 -28.02
C GLY A 424 31.37 -23.89 -28.77
N ILE A 425 30.23 -23.70 -28.14
CA ILE A 425 29.10 -22.91 -28.66
C ILE A 425 29.13 -21.54 -28.01
N VAL A 426 29.02 -20.46 -28.81
CA VAL A 426 28.99 -19.10 -28.26
C VAL A 426 27.66 -18.89 -27.55
N ASP A 427 27.66 -18.21 -26.40
CA ASP A 427 26.52 -17.96 -25.53
C ASP A 427 25.23 -17.51 -26.26
N SER A 428 25.33 -16.75 -27.35
CA SER A 428 24.19 -16.27 -28.14
C SER A 428 23.54 -17.33 -29.04
N LEU A 429 24.16 -18.46 -29.21
CA LEU A 429 23.71 -19.62 -30.01
C LEU A 429 23.49 -20.84 -29.13
N ASP A 430 23.90 -20.78 -27.87
CA ASP A 430 23.83 -21.85 -26.89
C ASP A 430 22.47 -21.89 -26.20
N ASN A 431 21.80 -23.06 -26.23
CA ASN A 431 20.52 -23.28 -25.58
C ASN A 431 20.63 -23.69 -24.11
N CYS A 432 21.90 -23.91 -23.60
CA CYS A 432 22.19 -24.14 -22.18
C CYS A 432 23.42 -23.36 -21.68
N ILE A 433 23.47 -22.08 -21.85
CA ILE A 433 24.61 -21.15 -21.67
C ILE A 433 25.53 -21.39 -20.46
N GLU A 434 25.09 -22.08 -19.41
CA GLU A 434 25.83 -22.33 -18.16
C GLU A 434 26.10 -23.83 -17.95
N THR A 435 25.69 -24.71 -18.89
CA THR A 435 25.82 -26.17 -18.76
C THR A 435 26.26 -26.76 -20.09
N PRO A 436 27.48 -27.27 -20.18
CA PRO A 436 28.03 -27.77 -21.44
C PRO A 436 27.13 -28.80 -22.14
N ASN A 437 26.72 -28.48 -23.39
CA ASN A 437 25.92 -29.36 -24.24
C ASN A 437 26.23 -29.14 -25.73
N PRO A 438 27.43 -29.53 -26.18
CA PRO A 438 27.90 -29.27 -27.56
C PRO A 438 26.96 -29.79 -28.67
N ASP A 439 26.05 -30.70 -28.34
CA ASP A 439 25.06 -31.27 -29.26
C ASP A 439 23.80 -30.42 -29.39
N GLN A 440 23.62 -29.45 -28.49
CA GLN A 440 22.48 -28.52 -28.47
C GLN A 440 21.11 -29.22 -28.56
N ALA A 441 20.99 -30.41 -27.94
CA ALA A 441 19.76 -31.19 -27.94
C ALA A 441 18.64 -30.43 -27.25
N ASP A 442 17.46 -30.37 -27.89
CA ASP A 442 16.25 -29.68 -27.47
C ASP A 442 15.07 -30.49 -28.00
N LEU A 443 14.46 -31.28 -27.13
CA LEU A 443 13.48 -32.32 -27.51
C LEU A 443 12.12 -31.72 -27.88
N ASP A 444 11.67 -30.68 -27.16
CA ASP A 444 10.35 -30.05 -27.37
C ASP A 444 10.42 -28.82 -28.28
N GLY A 445 11.62 -28.30 -28.53
CA GLY A 445 11.85 -27.17 -29.44
C GLY A 445 11.50 -25.82 -28.81
N ASP A 446 11.51 -25.67 -27.48
CA ASP A 446 11.19 -24.43 -26.79
C ASP A 446 12.38 -23.46 -26.72
N GLY A 447 13.58 -23.91 -27.12
CA GLY A 447 14.84 -23.15 -27.13
C GLY A 447 15.65 -23.28 -25.85
N ILE A 448 15.27 -24.16 -24.92
CA ILE A 448 16.04 -24.56 -23.75
C ILE A 448 16.60 -25.98 -24.03
N GLY A 449 17.89 -26.20 -23.87
CA GLY A 449 18.48 -27.52 -24.14
C GLY A 449 18.10 -28.53 -23.07
N ASP A 450 17.93 -29.80 -23.48
CA ASP A 450 17.54 -30.94 -22.63
C ASP A 450 18.28 -30.99 -21.27
N VAL A 451 19.56 -30.65 -21.24
CA VAL A 451 20.39 -30.78 -20.02
C VAL A 451 20.13 -29.71 -18.98
N CYS A 452 19.51 -28.60 -19.37
CA CYS A 452 19.17 -27.48 -18.49
C CYS A 452 17.68 -27.19 -18.46
N ASP A 453 16.85 -28.02 -19.13
CA ASP A 453 15.40 -27.88 -19.12
C ASP A 453 14.77 -28.60 -17.91
N GLU A 454 13.80 -27.94 -17.29
CA GLU A 454 13.02 -28.53 -16.19
C GLU A 454 11.79 -29.32 -16.67
N ASP A 455 11.42 -29.23 -17.98
CA ASP A 455 10.28 -29.90 -18.61
C ASP A 455 10.65 -30.31 -20.05
N ILE A 456 11.55 -31.29 -20.17
CA ILE A 456 12.25 -31.67 -21.41
C ILE A 456 11.31 -32.00 -22.57
N ASP A 457 10.09 -32.48 -22.31
CA ASP A 457 9.14 -32.90 -23.37
C ASP A 457 8.00 -31.88 -23.55
N GLY A 458 7.99 -30.77 -22.78
CA GLY A 458 7.09 -29.65 -22.95
C GLY A 458 5.63 -29.93 -22.61
N ASP A 459 5.34 -30.97 -21.78
CA ASP A 459 3.96 -31.36 -21.47
C ASP A 459 3.34 -30.61 -20.29
N GLY A 460 4.12 -29.75 -19.62
CA GLY A 460 3.70 -28.93 -18.48
C GLY A 460 3.93 -29.61 -17.13
N VAL A 461 4.60 -30.75 -17.09
CA VAL A 461 4.98 -31.45 -15.86
C VAL A 461 6.50 -31.46 -15.71
N ASN A 462 6.99 -30.91 -14.61
CA ASN A 462 8.43 -30.83 -14.35
C ASN A 462 9.10 -32.22 -14.29
N ASN A 463 10.27 -32.42 -14.91
CA ASN A 463 11.03 -33.66 -14.98
C ASN A 463 11.13 -34.40 -13.65
N ALA A 464 11.24 -33.67 -12.52
CA ALA A 464 11.36 -34.27 -11.18
C ALA A 464 10.09 -34.99 -10.71
N THR A 465 8.95 -34.68 -11.29
CA THR A 465 7.62 -35.21 -10.92
C THR A 465 6.94 -35.94 -12.09
N ASP A 466 7.54 -35.86 -13.27
CA ASP A 466 7.06 -36.52 -14.48
C ASP A 466 7.45 -37.99 -14.47
N ASN A 467 6.48 -38.85 -14.75
CA ASN A 467 6.68 -40.30 -14.88
C ASN A 467 7.27 -40.72 -16.25
N CYS A 468 7.30 -39.80 -17.22
CA CYS A 468 7.82 -40.03 -18.58
C CYS A 468 8.55 -38.81 -19.18
N ALA A 469 9.47 -38.19 -18.47
CA ALA A 469 10.12 -36.89 -18.73
C ALA A 469 10.67 -36.64 -20.16
N ARG A 470 10.50 -37.54 -21.09
CA ARG A 470 10.91 -37.41 -22.50
C ARG A 470 9.80 -37.80 -23.50
N ILE A 471 8.58 -38.04 -22.99
CA ILE A 471 7.41 -38.40 -23.81
C ILE A 471 6.21 -37.66 -23.25
N PRO A 472 5.70 -36.66 -23.95
CA PRO A 472 4.63 -35.81 -23.45
C PRO A 472 3.41 -36.60 -22.97
N ASN A 473 3.06 -36.49 -21.69
CA ASN A 473 1.93 -37.18 -21.08
C ASN A 473 1.28 -36.38 -19.93
N THR A 474 0.88 -35.16 -20.19
CA THR A 474 0.28 -34.17 -19.24
C THR A 474 -0.64 -34.78 -18.17
N ASN A 475 -1.32 -35.92 -18.47
CA ASN A 475 -2.22 -36.58 -17.54
C ASN A 475 -1.54 -37.58 -16.61
N GLN A 476 -0.23 -37.78 -16.76
CA GLN A 476 0.64 -38.66 -15.98
C GLN A 476 0.12 -40.12 -15.84
N LYS A 477 -0.59 -40.59 -16.89
CA LYS A 477 -1.10 -41.96 -16.90
C LYS A 477 0.03 -42.95 -17.21
N ASP A 478 0.24 -43.89 -16.30
CA ASP A 478 1.07 -45.06 -16.48
C ASP A 478 0.22 -46.13 -17.22
N THR A 479 0.51 -46.34 -18.52
CA THR A 479 -0.24 -47.27 -19.37
C THR A 479 0.31 -48.70 -19.37
N ASP A 480 1.40 -48.94 -18.64
CA ASP A 480 2.07 -50.25 -18.58
C ASP A 480 1.76 -51.01 -17.26
N LYS A 481 0.92 -50.45 -16.40
CA LYS A 481 0.42 -51.12 -15.18
C LYS A 481 -0.94 -51.70 -15.34
#